data_f859677b3372bfe3e856afd02cf823d2
#
_entry.id   f859677b3372bfe3e856afd02cf823d2
#
_cell.length_a   1.000
_cell.length_b   1.000
_cell.length_c   1.000
_cell.angle_alpha   90.00
_cell.angle_beta   90.00
_cell.angle_gamma   90.00
#
_symmetry.space_group_name_H-M   'P 1'
#
loop_
_entity.id
_entity.type
_entity.pdbx_description
1 polymer ?
#
loop_
_entity_poly.entity_id
_entity_poly.type
_entity_poly.pdbx_seq_one_letter_code
_entity_poly.pdbx_strand_id
1 'polypeptide(L)'
;MKNNIFFLTVLLIVTMVFPVMTACQNSGGKLKDRGYSFVNDTAQAKILIYCGQNLFSAFWYSDTLEKPFLYPVLDASGQRITRAFPLEKVAGERTDHPHHVGVWFNYGDVNGFDFWNNSYAIPPKEKPKYGRIVVQGIPTVSSGNGKPSSLSYSAVWRTETGKDLLYESTRYVFDAGDSVRIIKRNTRLRALNETVVFTDNKEGMLGLRVARFLEMPSTEPVVLTDSHGKITSVPVADNSGVTGNYIGSSGKEGDAVWGTRNNWVTLCGENQGRKVSVTLFDHPSNPGYPAHFHARGYGLFAVNNLGQQVFNPKEEKQIFTLKPGQELVFNHMIVICSGKWLSREEANKLFSGFSREQPGK
;
A
#
# COMPACT_ATOMS: atom_id res chain seq x y z
N MET A 1 -19.45 84.25 38.55
CA MET A 1 -19.09 83.68 37.25
C MET A 1 -17.95 82.73 37.49
N LYS A 2 -18.24 81.40 37.42
CA LYS A 2 -17.27 80.33 37.77
C LYS A 2 -16.80 79.66 36.51
N ASN A 3 -15.48 79.73 36.23
CA ASN A 3 -14.83 79.06 35.15
C ASN A 3 -14.51 77.61 35.57
N ASN A 4 -15.08 76.63 34.87
CA ASN A 4 -14.69 75.22 34.99
C ASN A 4 -13.72 74.92 33.91
N ILE A 5 -12.50 74.58 34.32
CA ILE A 5 -11.41 74.02 33.42
C ILE A 5 -11.52 72.55 33.49
N PHE A 6 -11.84 71.92 32.32
CA PHE A 6 -11.78 70.45 32.13
C PHE A 6 -10.38 70.02 31.75
N PHE A 7 -9.72 69.22 32.61
CA PHE A 7 -8.49 68.53 32.28
C PHE A 7 -8.81 67.25 31.52
N LEU A 8 -8.38 67.17 30.27
CA LEU A 8 -8.48 65.96 29.42
C LEU A 8 -7.22 65.14 29.63
N THR A 9 -7.33 64.00 30.36
CA THR A 9 -6.24 63.07 30.53
C THR A 9 -6.19 62.12 29.34
N VAL A 10 -5.20 62.24 28.44
CA VAL A 10 -4.95 61.34 27.33
C VAL A 10 -4.20 60.11 27.87
N LEU A 11 -4.86 58.95 27.89
CA LEU A 11 -4.27 57.67 28.25
C LEU A 11 -3.61 57.08 27.00
N LEU A 12 -2.28 57.10 26.94
CA LEU A 12 -1.47 56.52 25.86
C LEU A 12 -1.38 54.98 26.13
N ILE A 13 -2.16 54.19 25.39
CA ILE A 13 -2.05 52.74 25.44
C ILE A 13 -0.90 52.36 24.48
N VAL A 14 0.25 52.00 25.06
CA VAL A 14 1.36 51.41 24.32
C VAL A 14 1.08 49.92 24.14
N THR A 15 0.62 49.48 22.98
CA THR A 15 0.50 48.10 22.63
C THR A 15 1.88 47.55 22.31
N MET A 16 2.47 46.82 23.26
CA MET A 16 3.63 45.99 22.98
C MET A 16 3.23 44.80 22.10
N VAL A 17 3.56 44.85 20.82
CA VAL A 17 3.49 43.71 19.91
C VAL A 17 4.71 42.84 20.21
N PHE A 18 4.51 41.74 20.95
CA PHE A 18 5.49 40.71 21.06
C PHE A 18 5.46 39.90 19.74
N PRO A 19 6.60 39.76 19.02
CA PRO A 19 6.64 38.81 17.92
C PRO A 19 6.61 37.40 18.53
N VAL A 20 5.51 36.67 18.28
CA VAL A 20 5.45 35.23 18.53
C VAL A 20 6.39 34.59 17.51
N MET A 21 7.62 34.39 17.91
CA MET A 21 8.53 33.49 17.19
C MET A 21 8.00 32.06 17.38
N THR A 22 7.21 31.61 16.42
CA THR A 22 6.88 30.19 16.29
C THR A 22 8.15 29.47 15.86
N ALA A 23 8.94 29.04 16.84
CA ALA A 23 10.04 28.12 16.60
C ALA A 23 9.41 26.80 16.08
N CYS A 24 9.52 26.55 14.78
CA CYS A 24 9.35 25.22 14.23
C CYS A 24 10.45 24.33 14.83
N GLN A 25 10.18 23.76 15.97
CA GLN A 25 11.00 22.68 16.51
C GLN A 25 10.86 21.50 15.53
N ASN A 26 11.94 21.26 14.78
CA ASN A 26 12.18 20.00 14.10
C ASN A 26 12.26 18.89 15.18
N SER A 27 11.11 18.38 15.59
CA SER A 27 11.04 17.21 16.42
C SER A 27 11.33 15.99 15.54
N GLY A 28 12.60 15.59 15.51
CA GLY A 28 12.99 14.22 15.23
C GLY A 28 12.45 13.32 16.34
N GLY A 29 11.15 13.36 16.57
CA GLY A 29 10.48 12.58 17.61
C GLY A 29 10.61 11.11 17.24
N LYS A 30 11.22 10.31 18.15
CA LYS A 30 11.04 8.86 18.15
C LYS A 30 9.55 8.58 17.95
N LEU A 31 9.22 7.73 16.97
CA LEU A 31 7.88 7.21 16.80
C LEU A 31 7.41 6.71 18.17
N LYS A 32 6.42 7.37 18.77
CA LYS A 32 5.82 6.87 20.01
C LYS A 32 5.08 5.61 19.63
N ASP A 33 5.44 4.48 20.24
CA ASP A 33 4.68 3.24 20.09
C ASP A 33 3.22 3.51 20.53
N ARG A 34 2.37 3.77 19.55
CA ARG A 34 0.92 3.95 19.79
C ARG A 34 0.20 2.62 19.86
N GLY A 35 0.94 1.54 20.16
CA GLY A 35 0.40 0.22 20.40
C GLY A 35 -0.66 -0.20 19.36
N TYR A 36 -0.31 -1.11 18.50
CA TYR A 36 -1.33 -1.79 17.71
C TYR A 36 -1.95 -2.91 18.53
N SER A 37 -3.27 -3.08 18.40
CA SER A 37 -4.01 -4.21 18.95
C SER A 37 -4.71 -4.97 17.84
N PHE A 38 -4.98 -6.24 18.10
CA PHE A 38 -5.54 -7.16 17.11
C PHE A 38 -6.77 -7.85 17.68
N VAL A 39 -7.84 -7.93 16.88
CA VAL A 39 -9.05 -8.67 17.20
C VAL A 39 -9.29 -9.72 16.12
N ASN A 40 -9.27 -10.98 16.50
CA ASN A 40 -9.52 -12.08 15.58
C ASN A 40 -11.04 -12.32 15.43
N ASP A 41 -11.56 -11.99 14.25
CA ASP A 41 -12.92 -12.31 13.84
C ASP A 41 -12.89 -13.63 13.05
N THR A 42 -12.96 -14.74 13.78
CA THR A 42 -12.91 -16.08 13.19
C THR A 42 -14.13 -16.39 12.32
N ALA A 43 -15.27 -15.76 12.57
CA ALA A 43 -16.51 -15.98 11.79
C ALA A 43 -16.36 -15.43 10.36
N GLN A 44 -15.58 -14.36 10.17
CA GLN A 44 -15.32 -13.77 8.86
C GLN A 44 -13.89 -14.07 8.35
N ALA A 45 -13.13 -14.90 9.06
CA ALA A 45 -11.73 -15.22 8.76
C ALA A 45 -10.90 -13.95 8.48
N LYS A 46 -10.93 -13.00 9.42
CA LYS A 46 -10.14 -11.77 9.36
C LYS A 46 -9.62 -11.37 10.73
N ILE A 47 -8.50 -10.63 10.74
CA ILE A 47 -7.93 -10.00 11.92
C ILE A 47 -8.06 -8.50 11.77
N LEU A 48 -8.84 -7.88 12.64
CA LEU A 48 -8.94 -6.42 12.73
C LEU A 48 -7.68 -5.88 13.39
N ILE A 49 -7.14 -4.81 12.84
CA ILE A 49 -5.88 -4.17 13.25
C ILE A 49 -6.20 -2.74 13.68
N TYR A 50 -6.05 -2.44 14.95
CA TYR A 50 -6.30 -1.11 15.52
C TYR A 50 -4.99 -0.42 15.87
N CYS A 51 -4.94 0.90 15.65
CA CYS A 51 -3.91 1.79 16.17
C CYS A 51 -4.55 2.66 17.27
N GLY A 52 -4.23 2.37 18.53
CA GLY A 52 -5.00 2.86 19.67
C GLY A 52 -6.44 2.34 19.61
N GLN A 53 -7.43 3.24 19.60
CA GLN A 53 -8.86 2.89 19.47
C GLN A 53 -9.39 2.92 18.03
N ASN A 54 -8.59 3.37 17.07
CA ASN A 54 -9.03 3.55 15.69
C ASN A 54 -8.67 2.33 14.84
N LEU A 55 -9.63 1.85 14.06
CA LEU A 55 -9.36 0.86 13.04
C LEU A 55 -8.30 1.41 12.08
N PHE A 56 -7.26 0.61 11.82
CA PHE A 56 -6.25 0.90 10.82
C PHE A 56 -6.44 0.04 9.57
N SER A 57 -6.66 -1.27 9.78
CA SER A 57 -6.82 -2.21 8.67
C SER A 57 -7.49 -3.50 9.16
N ALA A 58 -7.76 -4.41 8.23
CA ALA A 58 -8.06 -5.80 8.55
C ALA A 58 -7.30 -6.73 7.61
N PHE A 59 -6.71 -7.79 8.15
CA PHE A 59 -6.09 -8.85 7.38
C PHE A 59 -7.11 -9.95 7.10
N TRP A 60 -7.44 -10.15 5.83
CA TRP A 60 -8.40 -11.15 5.35
C TRP A 60 -7.65 -12.41 4.94
N TYR A 61 -8.08 -13.58 5.47
CA TYR A 61 -7.39 -14.85 5.28
C TYR A 61 -8.31 -16.05 5.03
N SER A 62 -9.58 -15.81 4.66
CA SER A 62 -10.52 -16.89 4.33
C SER A 62 -9.96 -17.78 3.20
N ASP A 63 -10.19 -19.07 3.30
CA ASP A 63 -9.84 -20.07 2.27
C ASP A 63 -10.71 -19.98 1.01
N THR A 64 -11.78 -19.18 1.04
CA THR A 64 -12.63 -18.89 -0.13
C THR A 64 -12.04 -17.75 -1.01
N LEU A 65 -11.03 -17.04 -0.51
CA LEU A 65 -10.36 -15.95 -1.26
C LEU A 65 -9.31 -16.53 -2.21
N GLU A 66 -9.04 -15.81 -3.29
CA GLU A 66 -7.94 -16.16 -4.20
C GLU A 66 -6.57 -15.88 -3.59
N LYS A 67 -6.49 -14.96 -2.62
CA LYS A 67 -5.27 -14.57 -1.90
C LYS A 67 -5.60 -13.83 -0.61
N PRO A 68 -4.71 -13.83 0.41
CA PRO A 68 -4.85 -12.95 1.56
C PRO A 68 -4.51 -11.50 1.21
N PHE A 69 -5.14 -10.54 1.90
CA PHE A 69 -4.90 -9.11 1.69
C PHE A 69 -5.20 -8.27 2.94
N LEU A 70 -4.71 -7.03 2.96
CA LEU A 70 -5.11 -6.00 3.93
C LEU A 70 -6.19 -5.10 3.32
N TYR A 71 -7.37 -5.01 3.97
CA TYR A 71 -8.47 -4.12 3.56
C TYR A 71 -9.48 -3.91 4.70
N PRO A 72 -10.00 -2.67 4.90
CA PRO A 72 -9.48 -1.44 4.32
C PRO A 72 -8.08 -1.13 4.84
N VAL A 73 -7.35 -0.21 4.20
CA VAL A 73 -6.19 0.44 4.80
C VAL A 73 -6.54 1.91 4.96
N LEU A 74 -6.41 2.41 6.20
CA LEU A 74 -6.78 3.77 6.57
C LEU A 74 -5.51 4.56 6.92
N ASP A 75 -5.53 5.86 6.64
CA ASP A 75 -4.48 6.75 7.10
C ASP A 75 -4.67 7.12 8.60
N ALA A 76 -3.82 7.98 9.14
CA ALA A 76 -3.89 8.38 10.55
C ALA A 76 -5.14 9.21 10.89
N SER A 77 -5.81 9.79 9.91
CA SER A 77 -7.06 10.55 10.07
C SER A 77 -8.32 9.67 9.93
N GLY A 78 -8.17 8.39 9.60
CA GLY A 78 -9.27 7.48 9.28
C GLY A 78 -9.72 7.53 7.82
N GLN A 79 -9.02 8.27 6.96
CA GLN A 79 -9.29 8.32 5.53
C GLN A 79 -8.89 6.98 4.88
N ARG A 80 -9.83 6.33 4.16
CA ARG A 80 -9.51 5.12 3.40
C ARG A 80 -8.63 5.46 2.19
N ILE A 81 -7.48 4.79 2.09
CA ILE A 81 -6.55 4.92 0.98
C ILE A 81 -6.69 3.81 -0.06
N THR A 82 -7.34 2.70 0.28
CA THR A 82 -7.59 1.58 -0.62
C THR A 82 -8.96 1.68 -1.28
N ARG A 83 -9.06 1.24 -2.55
CA ARG A 83 -10.33 1.12 -3.25
C ARG A 83 -11.24 0.10 -2.55
N ALA A 84 -12.56 0.38 -2.52
CA ALA A 84 -13.54 -0.49 -1.89
C ALA A 84 -13.93 -1.70 -2.76
N PHE A 85 -14.07 -1.51 -4.08
CA PHE A 85 -14.44 -2.58 -5.00
C PHE A 85 -13.33 -3.68 -5.05
N PRO A 86 -13.68 -4.97 -5.06
CA PRO A 86 -15.03 -5.56 -5.22
C PRO A 86 -15.78 -5.82 -3.89
N LEU A 87 -15.18 -5.54 -2.73
CA LEU A 87 -15.76 -5.88 -1.42
C LEU A 87 -16.96 -4.99 -1.07
N GLU A 88 -16.91 -3.73 -1.47
CA GLU A 88 -17.95 -2.74 -1.26
C GLU A 88 -18.17 -1.93 -2.54
N LYS A 89 -19.36 -1.35 -2.68
CA LYS A 89 -19.70 -0.43 -3.77
C LYS A 89 -19.69 1.00 -3.24
N VAL A 90 -18.76 1.79 -3.74
CA VAL A 90 -18.65 3.23 -3.39
C VAL A 90 -18.81 4.05 -4.66
N ALA A 91 -19.69 5.04 -4.60
CA ALA A 91 -19.97 5.94 -5.73
C ALA A 91 -18.67 6.61 -6.23
N GLY A 92 -18.50 6.65 -7.54
CA GLY A 92 -17.32 7.20 -8.20
C GLY A 92 -16.10 6.27 -8.28
N GLU A 93 -16.07 5.15 -7.54
CA GLU A 93 -14.96 4.20 -7.64
C GLU A 93 -15.08 3.29 -8.87
N ARG A 94 -13.94 3.05 -9.51
CA ARG A 94 -13.82 2.11 -10.64
C ARG A 94 -14.16 0.68 -10.22
N THR A 95 -14.82 -0.06 -11.11
CA THR A 95 -15.20 -1.45 -10.91
C THR A 95 -14.44 -2.42 -11.84
N ASP A 96 -13.37 -1.93 -12.43
CA ASP A 96 -12.43 -2.74 -13.21
C ASP A 96 -11.54 -3.62 -12.31
N HIS A 97 -10.83 -4.60 -12.88
CA HIS A 97 -9.83 -5.42 -12.22
C HIS A 97 -10.28 -5.92 -10.84
N PRO A 98 -11.26 -6.84 -10.75
CA PRO A 98 -11.77 -7.34 -9.47
C PRO A 98 -10.73 -8.09 -8.63
N HIS A 99 -9.61 -8.49 -9.25
CA HIS A 99 -8.46 -9.09 -8.56
C HIS A 99 -7.57 -8.08 -7.82
N HIS A 100 -7.74 -6.76 -8.02
CA HIS A 100 -7.00 -5.73 -7.29
C HIS A 100 -7.73 -5.37 -6.00
N VAL A 101 -7.42 -6.03 -4.89
CA VAL A 101 -8.11 -5.89 -3.60
C VAL A 101 -7.15 -5.43 -2.52
N GLY A 102 -7.37 -4.22 -1.98
CA GLY A 102 -6.60 -3.69 -0.85
C GLY A 102 -5.09 -3.63 -1.10
N VAL A 103 -4.31 -4.26 -0.21
CA VAL A 103 -2.86 -4.51 -0.32
C VAL A 103 -2.63 -6.01 -0.34
N TRP A 104 -2.01 -6.52 -1.39
CA TRP A 104 -1.79 -7.95 -1.59
C TRP A 104 -0.38 -8.26 -2.09
N PHE A 105 0.00 -9.54 -2.08
CA PHE A 105 1.28 -10.02 -2.57
C PHE A 105 1.08 -11.32 -3.36
N ASN A 106 1.47 -11.32 -4.64
CA ASN A 106 1.44 -12.49 -5.52
C ASN A 106 2.18 -12.22 -6.84
N TYR A 107 2.11 -13.13 -7.81
CA TYR A 107 2.79 -13.01 -9.10
C TYR A 107 1.98 -13.61 -10.25
N GLY A 108 2.14 -13.05 -11.45
CA GLY A 108 1.35 -13.38 -12.63
C GLY A 108 1.81 -14.63 -13.40
N ASP A 109 3.00 -15.19 -13.13
CA ASP A 109 3.47 -16.41 -13.82
C ASP A 109 4.39 -17.22 -12.90
N VAL A 110 3.85 -18.28 -12.31
CA VAL A 110 4.55 -19.25 -11.47
C VAL A 110 4.29 -20.65 -12.05
N ASN A 111 5.29 -21.24 -12.72
CA ASN A 111 5.14 -22.49 -13.48
C ASN A 111 4.01 -22.43 -14.53
N GLY A 112 3.77 -21.23 -15.13
CA GLY A 112 2.69 -21.03 -16.10
C GLY A 112 1.31 -20.79 -15.49
N PHE A 113 1.18 -20.72 -14.15
CA PHE A 113 -0.06 -20.41 -13.47
C PHE A 113 -0.10 -18.95 -13.04
N ASP A 114 -1.23 -18.29 -13.28
CA ASP A 114 -1.45 -16.89 -12.93
C ASP A 114 -2.08 -16.78 -11.53
N PHE A 115 -1.31 -16.29 -10.56
CA PHE A 115 -1.79 -16.00 -9.21
C PHE A 115 -2.25 -14.55 -9.04
N TRP A 116 -1.87 -13.65 -9.98
CA TRP A 116 -2.22 -12.24 -9.87
C TRP A 116 -3.65 -11.94 -10.32
N ASN A 117 -4.01 -12.39 -11.53
CA ASN A 117 -5.28 -12.03 -12.15
C ASN A 117 -6.48 -12.88 -11.68
N ASN A 118 -6.25 -13.90 -10.84
CA ASN A 118 -7.32 -14.76 -10.35
C ASN A 118 -8.35 -13.95 -9.54
N SER A 119 -9.62 -14.11 -9.88
CA SER A 119 -10.78 -13.48 -9.23
C SER A 119 -12.06 -14.24 -9.50
N TYR A 120 -13.12 -13.90 -8.81
CA TYR A 120 -14.47 -14.45 -9.05
C TYR A 120 -14.96 -14.23 -10.49
N ALA A 121 -14.43 -13.24 -11.21
CA ALA A 121 -14.84 -12.91 -12.57
C ALA A 121 -14.22 -13.83 -13.65
N ILE A 122 -13.26 -14.69 -13.28
CA ILE A 122 -12.65 -15.64 -14.20
C ILE A 122 -13.67 -16.75 -14.53
N PRO A 123 -13.97 -16.97 -15.84
CA PRO A 123 -14.87 -18.04 -16.25
C PRO A 123 -14.39 -19.42 -15.77
N PRO A 124 -15.27 -20.34 -15.35
CA PRO A 124 -14.87 -21.64 -14.81
C PRO A 124 -13.93 -22.44 -15.74
N LYS A 125 -14.12 -22.38 -17.06
CA LYS A 125 -13.26 -23.05 -18.05
C LYS A 125 -11.83 -22.53 -18.08
N GLU A 126 -11.59 -21.29 -17.63
CA GLU A 126 -10.26 -20.65 -17.60
C GLU A 126 -9.56 -20.85 -16.24
N LYS A 127 -10.31 -21.13 -15.17
CA LYS A 127 -9.78 -21.30 -13.81
C LYS A 127 -8.58 -22.25 -13.71
N PRO A 128 -8.47 -23.36 -14.46
CA PRO A 128 -7.31 -24.25 -14.36
C PRO A 128 -5.95 -23.59 -14.72
N LYS A 129 -5.94 -22.41 -15.36
CA LYS A 129 -4.72 -21.64 -15.67
C LYS A 129 -4.26 -20.76 -14.50
N TYR A 130 -5.02 -20.73 -13.42
CA TYR A 130 -4.80 -19.83 -12.28
C TYR A 130 -4.35 -20.60 -11.05
N GLY A 131 -3.86 -19.83 -10.09
CA GLY A 131 -3.56 -20.31 -8.75
C GLY A 131 -4.15 -19.42 -7.68
N ARG A 132 -4.17 -19.93 -6.45
CA ARG A 132 -4.65 -19.22 -5.26
C ARG A 132 -3.65 -19.38 -4.12
N ILE A 133 -3.65 -18.42 -3.20
CA ILE A 133 -2.79 -18.41 -2.01
C ILE A 133 -3.67 -18.70 -0.80
N VAL A 134 -3.51 -19.89 -0.24
CA VAL A 134 -4.38 -20.40 0.84
C VAL A 134 -3.64 -20.35 2.17
N VAL A 135 -4.09 -19.51 3.08
CA VAL A 135 -3.53 -19.38 4.42
C VAL A 135 -3.72 -20.67 5.21
N GLN A 136 -2.68 -21.08 5.92
CA GLN A 136 -2.64 -22.31 6.70
C GLN A 136 -2.82 -22.00 8.18
N GLY A 137 -3.96 -22.44 8.74
CA GLY A 137 -4.29 -22.18 10.13
C GLY A 137 -4.65 -20.72 10.42
N ILE A 138 -4.64 -20.37 11.70
CA ILE A 138 -4.96 -19.03 12.18
C ILE A 138 -3.66 -18.19 12.25
N PRO A 139 -3.63 -16.99 11.66
CA PRO A 139 -2.48 -16.10 11.79
C PRO A 139 -2.16 -15.76 13.25
N THR A 140 -0.90 -15.62 13.58
CA THR A 140 -0.44 -15.24 14.92
C THR A 140 -0.20 -13.74 15.01
N VAL A 141 -0.52 -13.14 16.15
CA VAL A 141 -0.34 -11.70 16.39
C VAL A 141 0.45 -11.44 17.65
N SER A 142 1.19 -10.33 17.68
CA SER A 142 1.90 -9.83 18.86
C SER A 142 1.65 -8.32 18.99
N SER A 143 1.08 -7.92 20.11
CA SER A 143 0.88 -6.50 20.45
C SER A 143 2.10 -5.98 21.20
N GLY A 144 2.64 -4.89 20.78
CA GLY A 144 3.80 -4.11 21.22
C GLY A 144 4.56 -4.52 22.49
N ASN A 145 4.11 -4.16 23.67
CA ASN A 145 4.83 -4.39 24.96
C ASN A 145 6.34 -4.10 24.87
N GLY A 146 6.71 -2.96 24.28
CA GLY A 146 8.11 -2.58 24.04
C GLY A 146 8.77 -3.22 22.81
N LYS A 147 8.01 -3.98 22.01
CA LYS A 147 8.41 -4.53 20.68
C LYS A 147 7.44 -4.05 19.62
N PRO A 148 7.86 -3.98 18.35
CA PRO A 148 6.94 -3.67 17.25
C PRO A 148 5.78 -4.68 17.20
N SER A 149 4.56 -4.16 17.01
CA SER A 149 3.37 -5.00 16.83
C SER A 149 3.45 -5.75 15.50
N SER A 150 3.07 -7.02 15.48
CA SER A 150 3.21 -7.83 14.27
C SER A 150 2.07 -8.84 14.08
N LEU A 151 1.85 -9.21 12.82
CA LEU A 151 0.99 -10.28 12.39
C LEU A 151 1.80 -11.22 11.49
N SER A 152 1.77 -12.53 11.77
CA SER A 152 2.47 -13.52 10.98
C SER A 152 1.51 -14.63 10.53
N TYR A 153 1.72 -15.11 9.31
CA TYR A 153 0.96 -16.24 8.76
C TYR A 153 1.84 -17.09 7.85
N SER A 154 1.40 -18.30 7.62
CA SER A 154 1.88 -19.16 6.55
C SER A 154 0.78 -19.44 5.54
N ALA A 155 1.15 -19.70 4.29
CA ALA A 155 0.24 -20.02 3.21
C ALA A 155 0.89 -20.98 2.22
N VAL A 156 0.08 -21.61 1.39
CA VAL A 156 0.54 -22.36 0.22
C VAL A 156 0.03 -21.68 -1.05
N TRP A 157 0.90 -21.62 -2.05
CA TRP A 157 0.53 -21.19 -3.40
C TRP A 157 0.10 -22.44 -4.17
N ARG A 158 -1.19 -22.56 -4.35
CA ARG A 158 -1.87 -23.74 -4.87
C ARG A 158 -2.48 -23.46 -6.23
N THR A 159 -2.23 -24.32 -7.21
CA THR A 159 -2.95 -24.27 -8.49
C THR A 159 -4.44 -24.59 -8.28
N GLU A 160 -5.31 -24.14 -9.18
CA GLU A 160 -6.73 -24.47 -9.12
C GLU A 160 -6.99 -26.00 -9.30
N THR A 161 -6.00 -26.74 -9.80
CA THR A 161 -6.03 -28.20 -9.87
C THR A 161 -5.60 -28.90 -8.57
N GLY A 162 -5.29 -28.12 -7.51
CA GLY A 162 -4.99 -28.63 -6.17
C GLY A 162 -3.52 -28.92 -5.89
N LYS A 163 -2.58 -28.56 -6.80
CA LYS A 163 -1.14 -28.78 -6.61
C LYS A 163 -0.50 -27.62 -5.85
N ASP A 164 0.20 -27.91 -4.76
CA ASP A 164 0.95 -26.93 -3.98
C ASP A 164 2.36 -26.75 -4.58
N LEU A 165 2.68 -25.51 -4.99
CA LEU A 165 3.96 -25.15 -5.61
C LEU A 165 4.92 -24.53 -4.59
N LEU A 166 4.43 -23.57 -3.79
CA LEU A 166 5.25 -22.79 -2.85
C LEU A 166 4.63 -22.82 -1.45
N TYR A 167 5.51 -22.79 -0.47
CA TYR A 167 5.17 -22.41 0.90
C TYR A 167 5.57 -20.97 1.14
N GLU A 168 4.63 -20.16 1.61
CA GLU A 168 4.83 -18.77 2.01
C GLU A 168 4.88 -18.66 3.51
N SER A 169 5.87 -17.94 4.03
CA SER A 169 5.92 -17.45 5.41
C SER A 169 6.03 -15.94 5.38
N THR A 170 5.05 -15.26 5.95
CA THR A 170 4.98 -13.79 5.92
C THR A 170 4.81 -13.22 7.31
N ARG A 171 5.55 -12.13 7.58
CA ARG A 171 5.41 -11.30 8.75
C ARG A 171 5.15 -9.85 8.35
N TYR A 172 4.07 -9.29 8.85
CA TYR A 172 3.82 -7.86 8.87
C TYR A 172 4.29 -7.28 10.20
N VAL A 173 4.93 -6.11 10.15
CA VAL A 173 5.28 -5.30 11.32
C VAL A 173 4.62 -3.94 11.13
N PHE A 174 3.91 -3.51 12.16
CA PHE A 174 3.16 -2.26 12.15
C PHE A 174 3.80 -1.26 13.11
N ASP A 175 3.96 -0.01 12.62
CA ASP A 175 4.47 1.10 13.40
C ASP A 175 3.65 2.38 13.10
N ALA A 176 3.61 3.33 14.03
CA ALA A 176 2.80 4.52 13.90
C ALA A 176 3.44 5.74 14.54
N GLY A 177 3.30 6.88 13.87
CA GLY A 177 3.44 8.22 14.43
C GLY A 177 2.09 8.93 14.51
N ASP A 178 2.10 10.21 14.88
CA ASP A 178 0.88 11.00 14.98
C ASP A 178 0.10 11.07 13.67
N SER A 179 0.82 11.31 12.57
CA SER A 179 0.27 11.44 11.21
C SER A 179 0.81 10.38 10.23
N VAL A 180 1.48 9.35 10.74
CA VAL A 180 2.15 8.34 9.90
C VAL A 180 1.72 6.95 10.30
N ARG A 181 1.52 6.07 9.30
CA ARG A 181 1.34 4.63 9.46
C ARG A 181 2.38 3.92 8.62
N ILE A 182 3.02 2.91 9.20
CA ILE A 182 4.05 2.12 8.55
C ILE A 182 3.64 0.65 8.58
N ILE A 183 3.74 0.00 7.42
CA ILE A 183 3.59 -1.44 7.27
C ILE A 183 4.89 -1.96 6.67
N LYS A 184 5.62 -2.78 7.40
CA LYS A 184 6.73 -3.56 6.85
C LYS A 184 6.24 -4.97 6.57
N ARG A 185 6.55 -5.49 5.40
CA ARG A 185 6.25 -6.87 5.01
C ARG A 185 7.54 -7.61 4.72
N ASN A 186 7.78 -8.68 5.44
CA ASN A 186 8.80 -9.68 5.14
C ASN A 186 8.10 -10.95 4.66
N THR A 187 8.46 -11.45 3.48
CA THR A 187 7.89 -12.66 2.89
C THR A 187 9.00 -13.58 2.42
N ARG A 188 8.89 -14.85 2.78
CA ARG A 188 9.75 -15.93 2.33
C ARG A 188 8.89 -16.90 1.51
N LEU A 189 9.30 -17.14 0.27
CA LEU A 189 8.70 -18.13 -0.63
C LEU A 189 9.67 -19.29 -0.79
N ARG A 190 9.25 -20.51 -0.44
CA ARG A 190 10.04 -21.73 -0.56
C ARG A 190 9.37 -22.70 -1.54
N ALA A 191 10.14 -23.17 -2.54
CA ALA A 191 9.68 -24.22 -3.43
C ALA A 191 9.46 -25.52 -2.64
N LEU A 192 8.31 -26.18 -2.88
CA LEU A 192 7.96 -27.43 -2.19
C LEU A 192 8.61 -28.64 -2.86
N ASN A 193 7.84 -29.43 -3.58
CA ASN A 193 8.25 -30.75 -4.04
C ASN A 193 8.82 -30.76 -5.45
N GLU A 194 8.78 -29.64 -6.16
CA GLU A 194 9.28 -29.51 -7.53
C GLU A 194 10.00 -28.19 -7.74
N THR A 195 10.67 -28.08 -8.88
CA THR A 195 11.25 -26.81 -9.33
C THR A 195 10.15 -25.81 -9.65
N VAL A 196 10.26 -24.62 -9.09
CA VAL A 196 9.35 -23.51 -9.34
C VAL A 196 10.06 -22.43 -10.14
N VAL A 197 9.43 -22.02 -11.24
CA VAL A 197 9.93 -21.00 -12.16
C VAL A 197 9.01 -19.79 -12.12
N PHE A 198 9.58 -18.63 -11.83
CA PHE A 198 8.92 -17.33 -11.99
C PHE A 198 9.38 -16.77 -13.33
N THR A 199 8.44 -16.66 -14.27
CA THR A 199 8.72 -16.12 -15.61
C THR A 199 8.51 -14.62 -15.62
N ASP A 200 9.36 -13.87 -16.34
CA ASP A 200 9.28 -12.41 -16.50
C ASP A 200 7.83 -11.96 -16.80
N ASN A 201 7.25 -11.21 -15.89
CA ASN A 201 5.86 -10.77 -15.96
C ASN A 201 5.70 -9.40 -15.30
N LYS A 202 4.81 -8.55 -15.85
CA LYS A 202 4.53 -7.21 -15.28
C LYS A 202 3.67 -7.28 -14.00
N GLU A 203 2.99 -8.39 -13.77
CA GLU A 203 2.03 -8.58 -12.68
C GLU A 203 2.71 -9.17 -11.44
N GLY A 204 3.13 -8.33 -10.52
CA GLY A 204 3.87 -8.69 -9.30
C GLY A 204 4.38 -7.47 -8.56
N MET A 205 5.02 -7.58 -7.41
CA MET A 205 4.86 -8.62 -6.37
C MET A 205 3.91 -8.11 -5.29
N LEU A 206 4.21 -6.91 -4.71
CA LEU A 206 3.39 -6.22 -3.73
C LEU A 206 2.52 -5.19 -4.43
N GLY A 207 1.22 -5.42 -4.46
CA GLY A 207 0.23 -4.55 -5.09
C GLY A 207 -0.63 -3.81 -4.08
N LEU A 208 -1.02 -2.61 -4.45
CA LEU A 208 -1.98 -1.75 -3.76
C LEU A 208 -2.95 -1.18 -4.79
N ARG A 209 -4.26 -1.31 -4.56
CA ARG A 209 -5.26 -0.58 -5.35
C ARG A 209 -5.80 0.58 -4.53
N VAL A 210 -5.57 1.80 -5.01
CA VAL A 210 -5.90 3.02 -4.26
C VAL A 210 -7.32 3.48 -4.46
N ALA A 211 -7.84 4.25 -3.50
CA ALA A 211 -9.12 4.94 -3.56
C ALA A 211 -9.11 6.01 -4.67
N ARG A 212 -10.30 6.37 -5.15
CA ARG A 212 -10.51 7.25 -6.30
C ARG A 212 -9.72 8.56 -6.25
N PHE A 213 -9.63 9.23 -5.10
CA PHE A 213 -8.94 10.53 -4.99
C PHE A 213 -7.41 10.43 -5.21
N LEU A 214 -6.84 9.23 -5.07
CA LEU A 214 -5.42 8.93 -5.34
C LEU A 214 -5.17 8.43 -6.77
N GLU A 215 -6.20 8.28 -7.60
CA GLU A 215 -6.00 8.04 -9.03
C GLU A 215 -5.49 9.32 -9.71
N MET A 216 -4.86 9.18 -10.86
CA MET A 216 -4.50 10.32 -11.72
C MET A 216 -5.71 10.73 -12.56
N PRO A 217 -5.91 12.03 -12.84
CA PRO A 217 -6.92 12.47 -13.79
C PRO A 217 -6.78 11.75 -15.14
N SER A 218 -7.92 11.36 -15.72
CA SER A 218 -7.95 10.59 -16.98
C SER A 218 -9.10 11.04 -17.86
N THR A 219 -8.87 11.06 -19.18
CA THR A 219 -9.90 11.28 -20.21
C THR A 219 -10.43 9.98 -20.81
N GLU A 220 -9.92 8.83 -20.37
CA GLU A 220 -10.31 7.52 -20.88
C GLU A 220 -11.68 7.09 -20.36
N PRO A 221 -12.41 6.26 -21.15
CA PRO A 221 -13.65 5.65 -20.69
C PRO A 221 -13.44 4.85 -19.40
N VAL A 222 -14.45 4.86 -18.53
CA VAL A 222 -14.38 4.17 -17.25
C VAL A 222 -15.68 3.46 -16.90
N VAL A 223 -15.56 2.31 -16.22
CA VAL A 223 -16.67 1.61 -15.58
C VAL A 223 -16.55 1.86 -14.08
N LEU A 224 -17.58 2.42 -13.51
CA LEU A 224 -17.61 2.84 -12.09
C LEU A 224 -18.95 2.53 -11.42
N THR A 225 -18.99 2.63 -10.11
CA THR A 225 -20.24 2.64 -9.34
C THR A 225 -20.85 4.04 -9.38
N ASP A 226 -22.09 4.18 -9.81
CA ASP A 226 -22.79 5.48 -9.80
C ASP A 226 -23.36 5.83 -8.40
N SER A 227 -24.00 6.97 -8.27
CA SER A 227 -24.60 7.43 -7.01
C SER A 227 -25.72 6.54 -6.46
N HIS A 228 -26.26 5.64 -7.28
CA HIS A 228 -27.31 4.67 -6.91
C HIS A 228 -26.74 3.26 -6.63
N GLY A 229 -25.40 3.11 -6.60
CA GLY A 229 -24.75 1.82 -6.38
C GLY A 229 -24.76 0.88 -7.59
N LYS A 230 -25.12 1.39 -8.79
CA LYS A 230 -25.15 0.62 -10.04
C LYS A 230 -23.83 0.76 -10.78
N ILE A 231 -23.35 -0.34 -11.35
CA ILE A 231 -22.18 -0.33 -12.24
C ILE A 231 -22.57 0.29 -13.57
N THR A 232 -21.89 1.37 -13.94
CA THR A 232 -22.20 2.21 -15.11
C THR A 232 -20.92 2.51 -15.88
N SER A 233 -21.00 2.43 -17.21
CA SER A 233 -19.91 2.86 -18.11
C SER A 233 -20.14 4.32 -18.51
N VAL A 234 -19.09 5.14 -18.38
CA VAL A 234 -19.10 6.54 -18.85
C VAL A 234 -17.94 6.77 -19.82
N PRO A 235 -18.14 7.56 -20.89
CA PRO A 235 -17.10 7.80 -21.89
C PRO A 235 -15.92 8.60 -21.38
N VAL A 236 -16.15 9.48 -20.39
CA VAL A 236 -15.11 10.27 -19.72
C VAL A 236 -15.43 10.27 -18.22
N ALA A 237 -14.44 9.96 -17.41
CA ALA A 237 -14.58 10.02 -15.95
C ALA A 237 -14.67 11.47 -15.47
N ASP A 238 -15.55 11.73 -14.49
CA ASP A 238 -15.46 12.96 -13.71
C ASP A 238 -14.19 12.92 -12.85
N ASN A 239 -13.29 13.87 -13.12
CA ASN A 239 -12.01 14.00 -12.38
C ASN A 239 -12.11 14.90 -11.14
N SER A 240 -13.30 15.34 -10.76
CA SER A 240 -13.51 16.11 -9.53
C SER A 240 -13.00 15.33 -8.32
N GLY A 241 -12.05 15.93 -7.57
CA GLY A 241 -11.43 15.29 -6.41
C GLY A 241 -10.43 14.16 -6.75
N VAL A 242 -10.07 13.98 -8.03
CA VAL A 242 -9.01 13.05 -8.46
C VAL A 242 -7.71 13.82 -8.59
N THR A 243 -6.74 13.55 -7.71
CA THR A 243 -5.58 14.43 -7.51
C THR A 243 -4.26 13.65 -7.46
N GLY A 244 -4.29 12.34 -7.70
CA GLY A 244 -3.12 11.47 -7.58
C GLY A 244 -2.00 11.86 -8.52
N ASN A 245 -0.75 11.78 -8.03
CA ASN A 245 0.46 11.88 -8.84
C ASN A 245 1.57 11.03 -8.25
N TYR A 246 2.28 10.29 -9.11
CA TYR A 246 3.42 9.48 -8.72
C TYR A 246 4.73 10.27 -8.77
N ILE A 247 5.64 10.01 -7.81
CA ILE A 247 6.98 10.59 -7.74
C ILE A 247 7.96 9.46 -7.44
N GLY A 248 8.84 9.14 -8.39
CA GLY A 248 9.85 8.10 -8.23
C GLY A 248 11.19 8.62 -7.69
N SER A 249 11.94 7.77 -6.98
CA SER A 249 13.31 8.08 -6.54
C SER A 249 14.24 8.37 -7.71
N SER A 250 13.96 7.85 -8.89
CA SER A 250 14.69 8.14 -10.15
C SER A 250 14.47 9.53 -10.70
N GLY A 251 13.56 10.34 -10.14
CA GLY A 251 13.20 11.68 -10.63
C GLY A 251 12.07 11.68 -11.66
N LYS A 252 11.52 10.53 -12.03
CA LYS A 252 10.33 10.42 -12.89
C LYS A 252 9.08 10.73 -12.09
N GLU A 253 8.06 11.28 -12.77
CA GLU A 253 6.76 11.64 -12.18
C GLU A 253 5.61 11.22 -13.10
N GLY A 254 4.41 11.12 -12.51
CA GLY A 254 3.19 10.74 -13.22
C GLY A 254 3.32 9.39 -13.91
N ASP A 255 2.79 9.28 -15.12
CA ASP A 255 2.84 8.06 -15.93
C ASP A 255 4.26 7.63 -16.31
N ALA A 256 5.24 8.56 -16.31
CA ALA A 256 6.63 8.23 -16.58
C ALA A 256 7.29 7.38 -15.48
N VAL A 257 6.65 7.18 -14.34
CA VAL A 257 7.10 6.27 -13.28
C VAL A 257 6.87 4.80 -13.67
N TRP A 258 5.84 4.53 -14.48
CA TRP A 258 5.54 3.16 -14.92
C TRP A 258 6.76 2.49 -15.56
N GLY A 259 7.07 1.27 -15.14
CA GLY A 259 8.14 0.47 -15.70
C GLY A 259 9.56 0.99 -15.37
N THR A 260 9.71 1.99 -14.51
CA THR A 260 11.04 2.48 -14.10
C THR A 260 11.52 1.81 -12.83
N ARG A 261 12.84 1.62 -12.72
CA ARG A 261 13.49 1.11 -11.50
C ARG A 261 13.61 2.21 -10.46
N ASN A 262 13.16 1.93 -9.25
CA ASN A 262 13.20 2.87 -8.14
C ASN A 262 13.48 2.16 -6.81
N ASN A 263 14.12 2.87 -5.89
CA ASN A 263 14.26 2.45 -4.49
C ASN A 263 12.94 2.64 -3.74
N TRP A 264 12.20 3.66 -4.12
CA TRP A 264 10.87 3.98 -3.62
C TRP A 264 10.09 4.79 -4.65
N VAL A 265 8.79 4.69 -4.57
CA VAL A 265 7.85 5.56 -5.29
C VAL A 265 6.82 6.06 -4.29
N THR A 266 6.49 7.35 -4.37
CA THR A 266 5.44 7.99 -3.58
C THR A 266 4.26 8.33 -4.49
N LEU A 267 3.07 7.96 -4.09
CA LEU A 267 1.81 8.44 -4.65
C LEU A 267 1.27 9.52 -3.73
N CYS A 268 1.16 10.74 -4.23
CA CYS A 268 0.60 11.90 -3.54
C CYS A 268 -0.83 12.15 -4.02
N GLY A 269 -1.70 12.61 -3.14
CA GLY A 269 -3.04 13.06 -3.49
C GLY A 269 -3.66 13.90 -2.37
N GLU A 270 -4.85 14.42 -2.64
CA GLU A 270 -5.58 15.28 -1.71
C GLU A 270 -7.07 14.93 -1.72
N ASN A 271 -7.69 14.84 -0.57
CA ASN A 271 -9.12 14.65 -0.43
C ASN A 271 -9.72 15.72 0.49
N GLN A 272 -10.61 16.55 -0.05
CA GLN A 272 -11.27 17.64 0.69
C GLN A 272 -10.27 18.53 1.44
N GLY A 273 -9.20 18.96 0.76
CA GLY A 273 -8.15 19.82 1.33
C GLY A 273 -7.15 19.11 2.23
N ARG A 274 -7.28 17.80 2.47
CA ARG A 274 -6.33 17.01 3.26
C ARG A 274 -5.36 16.25 2.35
N LYS A 275 -4.09 16.56 2.48
CA LYS A 275 -3.00 15.89 1.76
C LYS A 275 -2.78 14.49 2.33
N VAL A 276 -2.59 13.53 1.43
CA VAL A 276 -2.22 12.15 1.76
C VAL A 276 -1.08 11.72 0.84
N SER A 277 -0.13 10.98 1.35
CA SER A 277 0.85 10.29 0.52
C SER A 277 1.03 8.84 0.95
N VAL A 278 1.23 7.97 -0.04
CA VAL A 278 1.54 6.55 0.15
C VAL A 278 2.84 6.26 -0.57
N THR A 279 3.85 5.77 0.17
CA THR A 279 5.16 5.45 -0.40
C THR A 279 5.43 3.96 -0.27
N LEU A 280 5.77 3.30 -1.38
CA LEU A 280 6.28 1.93 -1.40
C LEU A 280 7.79 1.94 -1.51
N PHE A 281 8.45 1.16 -0.66
CA PHE A 281 9.91 1.01 -0.62
C PHE A 281 10.29 -0.43 -0.96
N ASP A 282 11.32 -0.55 -1.80
CA ASP A 282 11.96 -1.81 -2.16
C ASP A 282 13.28 -1.94 -1.40
N HIS A 283 13.50 -3.08 -0.73
CA HIS A 283 14.72 -3.28 0.06
C HIS A 283 15.88 -3.76 -0.80
N PRO A 284 17.14 -3.28 -0.58
CA PRO A 284 18.30 -3.70 -1.38
C PRO A 284 18.59 -5.21 -1.39
N SER A 285 18.12 -5.96 -0.40
CA SER A 285 18.27 -7.42 -0.38
C SER A 285 17.26 -8.17 -1.23
N ASN A 286 16.28 -7.49 -1.81
CA ASN A 286 15.26 -8.15 -2.63
C ASN A 286 15.86 -8.66 -3.95
N PRO A 287 15.40 -9.80 -4.48
CA PRO A 287 15.75 -10.20 -5.84
C PRO A 287 15.31 -9.08 -6.81
N GLY A 288 16.08 -8.87 -7.87
CA GLY A 288 15.78 -7.87 -8.91
C GLY A 288 15.81 -6.40 -8.45
N TYR A 289 16.40 -6.11 -7.28
CA TYR A 289 16.58 -4.74 -6.79
C TYR A 289 17.49 -3.90 -7.71
N PRO A 290 17.22 -2.58 -7.91
CA PRO A 290 15.97 -1.90 -7.57
C PRO A 290 14.83 -2.38 -8.47
N ALA A 291 13.64 -2.56 -7.86
CA ALA A 291 12.48 -3.09 -8.55
C ALA A 291 11.93 -2.13 -9.61
N HIS A 292 11.27 -2.70 -10.62
CA HIS A 292 10.38 -1.94 -11.50
C HIS A 292 9.06 -1.63 -10.77
N PHE A 293 8.50 -0.43 -11.02
CA PHE A 293 7.20 -0.06 -10.45
C PHE A 293 6.10 -0.13 -11.50
N HIS A 294 5.08 -0.92 -11.22
CA HIS A 294 3.85 -0.97 -12.01
C HIS A 294 2.85 0.05 -11.44
N ALA A 295 3.15 1.35 -11.67
CA ALA A 295 2.34 2.47 -11.22
C ALA A 295 1.45 2.95 -12.38
N ARG A 296 0.13 2.86 -12.21
CA ARG A 296 -0.85 3.17 -13.27
C ARG A 296 -1.82 4.26 -12.82
N GLY A 297 -2.11 5.22 -13.69
CA GLY A 297 -3.00 6.33 -13.40
C GLY A 297 -4.38 5.92 -12.89
N TYR A 298 -4.88 4.74 -13.27
CA TYR A 298 -6.14 4.18 -12.76
C TYR A 298 -6.07 3.62 -11.33
N GLY A 299 -4.97 3.83 -10.61
CA GLY A 299 -4.84 3.51 -9.20
C GLY A 299 -4.25 2.14 -8.86
N LEU A 300 -3.65 1.41 -9.82
CA LEU A 300 -2.74 0.31 -9.49
C LEU A 300 -1.38 0.88 -9.10
N PHE A 301 -0.91 0.51 -7.92
CA PHE A 301 0.40 0.88 -7.42
C PHE A 301 1.13 -0.37 -6.91
N ALA A 302 2.08 -0.88 -7.68
CA ALA A 302 2.80 -2.10 -7.34
C ALA A 302 4.30 -1.97 -7.52
N VAL A 303 5.06 -2.70 -6.68
CA VAL A 303 6.50 -2.90 -6.78
C VAL A 303 6.76 -4.30 -7.29
N ASN A 304 7.44 -4.42 -8.44
CA ASN A 304 7.70 -5.68 -9.13
C ASN A 304 9.20 -5.99 -9.19
N ASN A 305 9.60 -6.98 -8.41
CA ASN A 305 10.98 -7.41 -8.30
C ASN A 305 11.40 -8.44 -9.36
N LEU A 306 10.44 -9.09 -10.03
CA LEU A 306 10.72 -10.25 -10.89
C LEU A 306 10.43 -9.99 -12.37
N GLY A 307 9.80 -8.85 -12.72
CA GLY A 307 9.62 -8.42 -14.10
C GLY A 307 10.77 -7.52 -14.54
N GLN A 308 11.25 -7.70 -15.76
CA GLN A 308 12.36 -6.93 -16.34
C GLN A 308 12.11 -6.59 -17.82
N GLN A 309 12.21 -7.57 -18.73
CA GLN A 309 12.02 -7.34 -20.16
C GLN A 309 10.62 -6.81 -20.47
N VAL A 310 9.62 -7.25 -19.72
CA VAL A 310 8.23 -6.77 -19.86
C VAL A 310 8.08 -5.26 -19.63
N PHE A 311 8.97 -4.65 -18.84
CA PHE A 311 9.02 -3.21 -18.60
C PHE A 311 10.00 -2.49 -19.53
N ASN A 312 11.11 -3.14 -19.85
CA ASN A 312 12.12 -2.62 -20.76
C ASN A 312 12.52 -3.69 -21.79
N PRO A 313 11.97 -3.64 -23.01
CA PRO A 313 12.25 -4.66 -24.06
C PRO A 313 13.72 -4.75 -24.51
N LYS A 314 14.58 -3.81 -24.08
CA LYS A 314 16.02 -3.86 -24.34
C LYS A 314 16.79 -4.71 -23.33
N GLU A 315 16.16 -5.04 -22.19
CA GLU A 315 16.74 -5.92 -21.18
C GLU A 315 16.44 -7.39 -21.51
N GLU A 316 17.25 -8.29 -20.95
CA GLU A 316 17.01 -9.72 -21.08
C GLU A 316 15.79 -10.16 -20.27
N LYS A 317 15.18 -11.27 -20.70
CA LYS A 317 14.08 -11.87 -19.96
C LYS A 317 14.58 -12.38 -18.62
N GLN A 318 13.96 -11.92 -17.53
CA GLN A 318 14.30 -12.36 -16.19
C GLN A 318 13.54 -13.65 -15.83
N ILE A 319 14.27 -14.65 -15.33
CA ILE A 319 13.69 -15.92 -14.87
C ILE A 319 14.33 -16.27 -13.54
N PHE A 320 13.50 -16.44 -12.51
CA PHE A 320 13.93 -16.96 -11.23
C PHE A 320 13.50 -18.41 -11.08
N THR A 321 14.46 -19.29 -10.76
CA THR A 321 14.21 -20.72 -10.60
C THR A 321 14.55 -21.13 -9.18
N LEU A 322 13.63 -21.79 -8.51
CA LEU A 322 13.81 -22.39 -7.19
C LEU A 322 13.74 -23.91 -7.31
N LYS A 323 14.81 -24.61 -6.98
CA LYS A 323 14.78 -26.06 -6.74
C LYS A 323 14.01 -26.36 -5.45
N PRO A 324 13.49 -27.58 -5.25
CA PRO A 324 12.85 -27.97 -3.99
C PRO A 324 13.66 -27.55 -2.76
N GLY A 325 13.02 -26.87 -1.81
CA GLY A 325 13.62 -26.35 -0.59
C GLY A 325 14.34 -25.00 -0.72
N GLN A 326 14.62 -24.52 -1.93
CA GLN A 326 15.20 -23.17 -2.14
C GLN A 326 14.16 -22.08 -1.91
N GLU A 327 14.64 -20.87 -1.57
CA GLU A 327 13.80 -19.77 -1.13
C GLU A 327 14.14 -18.46 -1.84
N LEU A 328 13.12 -17.60 -2.01
CA LEU A 328 13.24 -16.16 -2.25
C LEU A 328 12.72 -15.41 -1.05
N VAL A 329 13.38 -14.31 -0.68
CA VAL A 329 12.96 -13.44 0.42
C VAL A 329 12.72 -12.04 -0.10
N PHE A 330 11.58 -11.46 0.28
CA PHE A 330 11.16 -10.12 -0.11
C PHE A 330 10.90 -9.28 1.13
N ASN A 331 11.38 -8.04 1.10
CA ASN A 331 11.22 -7.06 2.16
C ASN A 331 10.69 -5.77 1.55
N HIS A 332 9.51 -5.36 1.95
CA HIS A 332 8.90 -4.12 1.48
C HIS A 332 8.41 -3.29 2.67
N MET A 333 8.37 -1.98 2.47
CA MET A 333 7.78 -1.07 3.44
C MET A 333 6.77 -0.15 2.74
N ILE A 334 5.63 0.05 3.39
CA ILE A 334 4.61 1.01 2.99
C ILE A 334 4.55 2.08 4.06
N VAL A 335 4.67 3.34 3.66
CA VAL A 335 4.54 4.50 4.55
C VAL A 335 3.36 5.35 4.08
N ILE A 336 2.42 5.61 4.97
CA ILE A 336 1.22 6.42 4.72
C ILE A 336 1.31 7.65 5.59
N CYS A 337 1.34 8.84 4.98
CA CYS A 337 1.34 10.13 5.68
C CYS A 337 0.00 10.84 5.50
N SER A 338 -0.56 11.32 6.61
CA SER A 338 -1.76 12.16 6.65
C SER A 338 -1.37 13.62 6.85
N GLY A 339 -2.07 14.54 6.17
CA GLY A 339 -1.89 15.98 6.30
C GLY A 339 -0.69 16.57 5.53
N LYS A 340 0.14 15.73 4.92
CA LYS A 340 1.27 16.18 4.10
C LYS A 340 1.61 15.19 2.99
N TRP A 341 2.29 15.66 1.98
CA TRP A 341 3.01 14.81 1.03
C TRP A 341 4.42 14.57 1.55
N LEU A 342 4.86 13.32 1.51
CA LEU A 342 6.23 12.97 1.88
C LEU A 342 7.20 13.57 0.87
N SER A 343 8.13 14.40 1.33
CA SER A 343 9.13 14.99 0.46
C SER A 343 10.17 13.94 0.00
N ARG A 344 10.87 14.22 -1.09
CA ARG A 344 11.94 13.35 -1.58
C ARG A 344 13.05 13.17 -0.53
N GLU A 345 13.39 14.20 0.23
CA GLU A 345 14.40 14.13 1.29
C GLU A 345 13.94 13.20 2.42
N GLU A 346 12.68 13.34 2.87
CA GLU A 346 12.08 12.48 3.89
C GLU A 346 12.02 11.02 3.42
N ALA A 347 11.62 10.78 2.15
CA ALA A 347 11.59 9.45 1.57
C ALA A 347 13.00 8.83 1.50
N ASN A 348 14.02 9.58 1.08
CA ASN A 348 15.41 9.13 1.08
C ASN A 348 15.92 8.80 2.50
N LYS A 349 15.55 9.60 3.51
CA LYS A 349 15.90 9.34 4.91
C LYS A 349 15.26 8.05 5.43
N LEU A 350 13.98 7.84 5.13
CA LEU A 350 13.27 6.59 5.47
C LEU A 350 13.88 5.40 4.75
N PHE A 351 14.18 5.52 3.47
CA PHE A 351 14.87 4.50 2.70
C PHE A 351 16.24 4.14 3.31
N SER A 352 17.05 5.15 3.67
CA SER A 352 18.35 4.94 4.31
C SER A 352 18.25 4.22 5.66
N GLY A 353 17.17 4.41 6.39
CA GLY A 353 16.86 3.63 7.61
C GLY A 353 16.50 2.19 7.27
N PHE A 354 15.52 2.02 6.38
CA PHE A 354 14.99 0.72 5.97
C PHE A 354 16.06 -0.18 5.31
N SER A 355 16.89 0.38 4.44
CA SER A 355 17.95 -0.37 3.72
C SER A 355 19.04 -0.98 4.61
N ARG A 356 19.17 -0.50 5.85
CA ARG A 356 20.12 -1.03 6.86
C ARG A 356 19.51 -2.09 7.77
N GLU A 357 18.22 -2.27 7.72
CA GLU A 357 17.55 -3.30 8.52
C GLU A 357 17.98 -4.68 8.02
N GLN A 358 18.22 -5.62 8.95
CA GLN A 358 18.54 -6.99 8.57
C GLN A 358 17.23 -7.72 8.19
N PRO A 359 17.12 -8.24 6.96
CA PRO A 359 15.93 -8.96 6.54
C PRO A 359 15.62 -10.15 7.46
N GLY A 360 14.39 -10.23 7.92
CA GLY A 360 13.89 -11.41 8.64
C GLY A 360 14.24 -11.51 10.12
N LYS A 361 14.74 -10.45 10.76
CA LYS A 361 14.87 -10.34 12.22
C LYS A 361 13.72 -9.63 12.88
#